data_0ce3fda4e9c754d3226d20dfc86778a9
#
_entry.id   0ce3fda4e9c754d3226d20dfc86778a9
#
_cell.length_a   1.000
_cell.length_b   1.000
_cell.length_c   1.000
_cell.angle_alpha   90.00
_cell.angle_beta   90.00
_cell.angle_gamma   90.00
#
_symmetry.space_group_name_H-M   'P 1'
#
loop_
_entity.id
_entity.type
_entity.pdbx_description
1 polymer ?
#
loop_
_entity_poly.entity_id
_entity_poly.type
_entity_poly.pdbx_seq_one_letter_code
_entity_poly.pdbx_strand_id
1 'polypeptide(L)'
;MAACLVVMVSMGAGWQPSRWVDDFGADYVTAPGEIKTVTLADKSQITLDADSAIAVDFNHGERHIQLRRGAGFFSVTHTGESFVVAAGSGEARVLGTQFEVRLQPAGAQVTVLSGRVGVTPSTQGQQQILTAGLQVAYTDGIADQMHAVDSESRLAWRDGWLNYYKAPLADVVKDLERYYPGRILLLNDEMGAKRVSGSFPSQDPQAVLNALQAVLGFEQHHVLGRMIVVR
;
A
#
# COMPACT_ATOMS: atom_id res chain seq x y z
N MET A 1 17.10 -12.45 29.81
CA MET A 1 16.33 -11.20 29.98
C MET A 1 16.91 -10.01 29.21
N ALA A 2 18.24 -9.79 29.17
CA ALA A 2 18.84 -8.68 28.44
C ALA A 2 18.59 -8.71 26.91
N ALA A 3 18.59 -9.89 26.28
CA ALA A 3 18.35 -10.03 24.85
C ALA A 3 16.93 -9.62 24.41
N CYS A 4 15.92 -9.91 25.24
CA CYS A 4 14.52 -9.51 24.97
C CYS A 4 14.36 -7.99 25.11
N LEU A 5 15.10 -7.34 26.00
CA LEU A 5 15.07 -5.88 26.18
C LEU A 5 15.73 -5.18 24.99
N VAL A 6 16.84 -5.70 24.44
CA VAL A 6 17.51 -5.18 23.24
C VAL A 6 16.61 -5.32 22.03
N VAL A 7 15.91 -6.44 21.86
CA VAL A 7 14.94 -6.64 20.75
C VAL A 7 13.76 -5.69 20.89
N MET A 8 13.19 -5.49 22.08
CA MET A 8 12.10 -4.54 22.29
C MET A 8 12.54 -3.09 22.07
N VAL A 9 13.73 -2.70 22.49
CA VAL A 9 14.26 -1.35 22.26
C VAL A 9 14.59 -1.13 20.78
N SER A 10 15.10 -2.13 20.07
CA SER A 10 15.37 -2.03 18.62
C SER A 10 14.08 -1.98 17.79
N MET A 11 13.04 -2.73 18.17
CA MET A 11 11.71 -2.63 17.53
C MET A 11 11.05 -1.27 17.79
N GLY A 12 11.22 -0.71 19.00
CA GLY A 12 10.79 0.66 19.33
C GLY A 12 11.56 1.76 18.59
N ALA A 13 12.79 1.47 18.15
CA ALA A 13 13.61 2.37 17.36
C ALA A 13 13.33 2.34 15.85
N GLY A 14 12.24 1.67 15.40
CA GLY A 14 11.86 1.57 13.99
C GLY A 14 12.59 0.44 13.24
N TRP A 15 13.30 -0.45 13.94
CA TRP A 15 13.90 -1.65 13.33
C TRP A 15 12.80 -2.67 13.02
N GLN A 16 12.56 -2.91 11.73
CA GLN A 16 11.57 -3.87 11.23
C GLN A 16 12.32 -4.99 10.49
N PRO A 17 12.64 -6.11 11.14
CA PRO A 17 13.38 -7.20 10.50
C PRO A 17 12.64 -7.81 9.30
N SER A 18 11.33 -7.74 9.24
CA SER A 18 10.53 -8.15 8.08
C SER A 18 10.89 -7.39 6.80
N ARG A 19 11.24 -6.10 6.89
CA ARG A 19 11.66 -5.32 5.72
C ARG A 19 12.89 -5.90 5.04
N TRP A 20 13.85 -6.40 5.80
CA TRP A 20 15.07 -6.99 5.25
C TRP A 20 14.77 -8.25 4.43
N VAL A 21 13.76 -9.02 4.85
CA VAL A 21 13.32 -10.21 4.10
C VAL A 21 12.63 -9.80 2.80
N ASP A 22 11.78 -8.77 2.86
CA ASP A 22 11.06 -8.25 1.68
C ASP A 22 11.99 -7.54 0.71
N ASP A 23 13.01 -6.84 1.22
CA ASP A 23 14.02 -6.13 0.41
C ASP A 23 15.03 -7.09 -0.21
N PHE A 24 15.25 -8.27 0.39
CA PHE A 24 16.17 -9.27 -0.16
C PHE A 24 15.65 -9.82 -1.48
N GLY A 25 16.37 -9.55 -2.57
CA GLY A 25 15.98 -9.89 -3.94
C GLY A 25 14.87 -9.03 -4.53
N ALA A 26 14.59 -7.84 -3.96
CA ALA A 26 13.82 -6.81 -4.62
C ALA A 26 14.74 -5.98 -5.55
N ASP A 27 14.24 -5.64 -6.74
CA ASP A 27 14.97 -4.80 -7.69
C ASP A 27 14.73 -3.31 -7.41
N TYR A 28 13.57 -2.97 -6.87
CA TYR A 28 13.23 -1.59 -6.51
C TYR A 28 12.57 -1.55 -5.13
N VAL A 29 13.04 -0.62 -4.30
CA VAL A 29 12.57 -0.39 -2.94
C VAL A 29 12.35 1.10 -2.73
N THR A 30 11.36 1.45 -1.92
CA THR A 30 11.12 2.79 -1.40
C THR A 30 11.16 2.81 0.12
N ALA A 31 11.74 3.88 0.68
CA ALA A 31 11.72 4.14 2.11
C ALA A 31 10.34 4.67 2.59
N PRO A 32 10.07 4.72 3.91
CA PRO A 32 8.92 5.45 4.43
C PRO A 32 8.89 6.91 3.93
N GLY A 33 7.75 7.35 3.42
CA GLY A 33 7.57 8.69 2.86
C GLY A 33 8.13 8.90 1.45
N GLU A 34 8.86 7.92 0.90
CA GLU A 34 9.41 8.01 -0.45
C GLU A 34 8.40 7.46 -1.49
N ILE A 35 8.07 8.28 -2.48
CA ILE A 35 7.33 7.86 -3.69
C ILE A 35 8.32 7.89 -4.85
N LYS A 36 8.39 6.81 -5.63
CA LYS A 36 9.38 6.69 -6.71
C LYS A 36 8.76 6.11 -7.97
N THR A 37 8.99 6.76 -9.11
CA THR A 37 8.60 6.22 -10.41
C THR A 37 9.81 5.61 -11.10
N VAL A 38 9.65 4.39 -11.59
CA VAL A 38 10.63 3.64 -12.36
C VAL A 38 10.06 3.28 -13.73
N THR A 39 10.91 3.30 -14.77
CA THR A 39 10.56 2.87 -16.13
C THR A 39 11.22 1.52 -16.39
N LEU A 40 10.43 0.54 -16.76
CA LEU A 40 10.89 -0.81 -17.07
C LEU A 40 11.42 -0.92 -18.51
N ALA A 41 12.02 -2.06 -18.85
CA ALA A 41 12.59 -2.32 -20.18
C ALA A 41 11.55 -2.28 -21.31
N ASP A 42 10.29 -2.67 -21.01
CA ASP A 42 9.14 -2.63 -21.96
C ASP A 42 8.47 -1.24 -22.05
N LYS A 43 9.05 -0.21 -21.44
CA LYS A 43 8.53 1.16 -21.33
C LYS A 43 7.32 1.31 -20.40
N SER A 44 6.89 0.24 -19.73
CA SER A 44 5.92 0.37 -18.63
C SER A 44 6.49 1.19 -17.49
N GLN A 45 5.65 1.95 -16.81
CA GLN A 45 6.05 2.75 -15.65
C GLN A 45 5.38 2.19 -14.39
N ILE A 46 6.16 2.13 -13.32
CA ILE A 46 5.67 1.78 -12.00
C ILE A 46 5.95 2.95 -11.06
N THR A 47 4.90 3.50 -10.45
CA THR A 47 5.05 4.42 -9.32
C THR A 47 4.88 3.62 -8.04
N LEU A 48 5.98 3.46 -7.29
CA LEU A 48 5.97 2.81 -5.97
C LEU A 48 5.52 3.81 -4.91
N ASP A 49 4.59 3.39 -4.08
CA ASP A 49 4.17 4.14 -2.89
C ASP A 49 5.24 4.07 -1.79
N ALA A 50 5.07 4.84 -0.72
CA ALA A 50 5.93 4.79 0.46
C ALA A 50 6.04 3.36 1.02
N ASP A 51 7.24 2.99 1.49
CA ASP A 51 7.53 1.71 2.12
C ASP A 51 7.11 0.50 1.25
N SER A 52 7.57 0.47 0.01
CA SER A 52 7.23 -0.56 -0.98
C SER A 52 8.46 -1.26 -1.54
N ALA A 53 8.29 -2.52 -1.95
CA ALA A 53 9.34 -3.32 -2.56
C ALA A 53 8.77 -4.21 -3.67
N ILE A 54 9.43 -4.25 -4.83
CA ILE A 54 9.09 -5.11 -5.96
C ILE A 54 10.29 -5.84 -6.50
N ALA A 55 10.07 -7.06 -7.00
CA ALA A 55 11.01 -7.77 -7.87
C ALA A 55 10.44 -7.85 -9.30
N VAL A 56 11.31 -7.77 -10.31
CA VAL A 56 10.98 -7.74 -11.73
C VAL A 56 11.58 -8.96 -12.40
N ASP A 57 10.76 -9.76 -13.06
CA ASP A 57 11.23 -10.91 -13.87
C ASP A 57 10.57 -10.87 -15.25
N PHE A 58 11.36 -10.50 -16.27
CA PHE A 58 10.94 -10.44 -17.67
C PHE A 58 11.56 -11.58 -18.47
N ASN A 59 11.71 -12.73 -17.84
CA ASN A 59 12.21 -13.93 -18.47
C ASN A 59 11.06 -14.80 -19.03
N HIS A 60 11.36 -15.67 -19.97
CA HIS A 60 10.45 -16.70 -20.49
C HIS A 60 9.19 -16.16 -21.23
N GLY A 61 9.23 -14.91 -21.75
CA GLY A 61 8.11 -14.36 -22.54
C GLY A 61 6.94 -13.83 -21.73
N GLU A 62 7.05 -13.75 -20.42
CA GLU A 62 6.10 -13.05 -19.54
C GLU A 62 6.78 -11.87 -18.86
N ARG A 63 6.00 -10.81 -18.64
CA ARG A 63 6.41 -9.62 -17.90
C ARG A 63 5.86 -9.75 -16.48
N HIS A 64 6.66 -10.34 -15.59
CA HIS A 64 6.22 -10.69 -14.25
C HIS A 64 6.81 -9.72 -13.21
N ILE A 65 5.97 -9.19 -12.35
CA ILE A 65 6.33 -8.37 -11.18
C ILE A 65 5.84 -9.09 -9.93
N GLN A 66 6.68 -9.16 -8.91
CA GLN A 66 6.26 -9.57 -7.58
C GLN A 66 6.23 -8.37 -6.65
N LEU A 67 5.05 -8.00 -6.16
CA LEU A 67 4.90 -7.00 -5.10
C LEU A 67 5.15 -7.69 -3.76
N ARG A 68 6.24 -7.31 -3.09
CA ARG A 68 6.71 -7.92 -1.83
C ARG A 68 6.24 -7.14 -0.61
N ARG A 69 6.14 -5.82 -0.73
CA ARG A 69 5.67 -4.91 0.32
C ARG A 69 5.03 -3.68 -0.28
N GLY A 70 4.07 -3.08 0.43
CA GLY A 70 3.49 -1.78 0.10
C GLY A 70 2.52 -1.79 -1.04
N ALA A 71 2.66 -0.84 -1.97
CA ALA A 71 1.79 -0.67 -3.11
C ALA A 71 2.54 -0.13 -4.33
N GLY A 72 2.05 -0.46 -5.52
CA GLY A 72 2.50 0.09 -6.77
C GLY A 72 1.34 0.47 -7.68
N PHE A 73 1.48 1.60 -8.35
CA PHE A 73 0.65 1.98 -9.48
C PHE A 73 1.37 1.64 -10.77
N PHE A 74 0.73 0.89 -11.62
CA PHE A 74 1.26 0.35 -12.85
C PHE A 74 0.62 1.04 -14.05
N SER A 75 1.41 1.69 -14.88
CA SER A 75 1.01 2.21 -16.20
C SER A 75 1.66 1.32 -17.26
N VAL A 76 0.93 0.28 -17.66
CA VAL A 76 1.47 -0.80 -18.49
C VAL A 76 1.36 -0.47 -19.98
N THR A 77 2.50 -0.54 -20.69
CA THR A 77 2.55 -0.39 -22.14
C THR A 77 1.96 -1.62 -22.82
N HIS A 78 1.07 -1.41 -23.79
CA HIS A 78 0.48 -2.49 -24.56
C HIS A 78 1.48 -3.02 -25.59
N THR A 79 2.00 -4.23 -25.34
CA THR A 79 2.94 -4.92 -26.24
C THR A 79 2.34 -6.16 -26.91
N GLY A 80 1.13 -6.56 -26.51
CA GLY A 80 0.51 -7.84 -26.89
C GLY A 80 0.84 -9.00 -25.95
N GLU A 81 1.88 -8.88 -25.13
CA GLU A 81 2.25 -9.87 -24.11
C GLU A 81 1.60 -9.55 -22.77
N SER A 82 1.31 -10.59 -21.98
CA SER A 82 0.75 -10.43 -20.64
C SER A 82 1.75 -9.75 -19.69
N PHE A 83 1.24 -8.84 -18.88
CA PHE A 83 1.93 -8.26 -17.73
C PHE A 83 1.23 -8.75 -16.45
N VAL A 84 1.97 -9.34 -15.55
CA VAL A 84 1.45 -10.00 -14.35
C VAL A 84 2.05 -9.36 -13.12
N VAL A 85 1.20 -8.98 -12.17
CA VAL A 85 1.62 -8.53 -10.85
C VAL A 85 1.14 -9.55 -9.82
N ALA A 86 2.08 -10.32 -9.28
CA ALA A 86 1.82 -11.22 -8.16
C ALA A 86 1.84 -10.45 -6.84
N ALA A 87 0.86 -10.66 -5.99
CA ALA A 87 0.74 -10.02 -4.69
C ALA A 87 0.01 -10.94 -3.70
N GLY A 88 0.66 -11.26 -2.57
CA GLY A 88 0.12 -12.23 -1.61
C GLY A 88 -0.12 -13.60 -2.26
N SER A 89 -1.33 -14.13 -2.13
CA SER A 89 -1.73 -15.43 -2.70
C SER A 89 -2.21 -15.38 -4.15
N GLY A 90 -2.40 -14.18 -4.70
CA GLY A 90 -3.03 -13.99 -6.00
C GLY A 90 -2.21 -13.15 -6.97
N GLU A 91 -2.81 -12.87 -8.12
CA GLU A 91 -2.20 -12.10 -9.19
C GLU A 91 -3.20 -11.19 -9.91
N ALA A 92 -2.69 -10.09 -10.47
CA ALA A 92 -3.38 -9.20 -11.41
C ALA A 92 -2.73 -9.31 -12.79
N ARG A 93 -3.49 -9.66 -13.84
CA ARG A 93 -3.02 -9.85 -15.21
C ARG A 93 -3.63 -8.84 -16.16
N VAL A 94 -2.79 -8.19 -16.96
CA VAL A 94 -3.20 -7.14 -17.91
C VAL A 94 -2.44 -7.23 -19.24
N LEU A 95 -2.91 -6.47 -20.24
CA LEU A 95 -2.19 -6.27 -21.52
C LEU A 95 -1.69 -4.83 -21.69
N GLY A 96 -2.47 -3.83 -21.22
CA GLY A 96 -2.15 -2.41 -21.30
C GLY A 96 -3.21 -1.65 -20.50
N THR A 97 -2.90 -1.31 -19.25
CA THR A 97 -3.88 -0.88 -18.24
C THR A 97 -3.19 0.02 -17.22
N GLN A 98 -3.94 0.93 -16.62
CA GLN A 98 -3.50 1.71 -15.48
C GLN A 98 -4.25 1.25 -14.23
N PHE A 99 -3.52 0.74 -13.24
CA PHE A 99 -4.11 0.16 -12.04
C PHE A 99 -3.13 0.18 -10.87
N GLU A 100 -3.65 0.08 -9.66
CA GLU A 100 -2.89 -0.11 -8.43
C GLU A 100 -3.03 -1.55 -7.94
N VAL A 101 -1.95 -2.08 -7.39
CA VAL A 101 -1.96 -3.25 -6.51
C VAL A 101 -1.37 -2.84 -5.17
N ARG A 102 -2.10 -3.12 -4.09
CA ARG A 102 -1.73 -2.80 -2.71
C ARG A 102 -1.77 -4.04 -1.86
N LEU A 103 -0.64 -4.42 -1.25
CA LEU A 103 -0.61 -5.54 -0.31
C LEU A 103 -1.43 -5.24 0.94
N GLN A 104 -2.14 -6.26 1.39
CA GLN A 104 -2.87 -6.34 2.64
C GLN A 104 -2.26 -7.46 3.50
N PRO A 105 -2.52 -7.54 4.82
CA PRO A 105 -1.89 -8.52 5.70
C PRO A 105 -2.00 -9.98 5.24
N ALA A 106 -3.09 -10.35 4.57
CA ALA A 106 -3.32 -11.73 4.11
C ALA A 106 -3.73 -11.83 2.62
N GLY A 107 -3.39 -10.79 1.83
CA GLY A 107 -3.75 -10.78 0.40
C GLY A 107 -3.39 -9.47 -0.27
N ALA A 108 -4.24 -8.98 -1.16
CA ALA A 108 -4.04 -7.69 -1.81
C ALA A 108 -5.36 -7.05 -2.25
N GLN A 109 -5.28 -5.78 -2.58
CA GLN A 109 -6.34 -4.97 -3.15
C GLN A 109 -5.90 -4.46 -4.53
N VAL A 110 -6.80 -4.53 -5.51
CA VAL A 110 -6.58 -4.07 -6.88
C VAL A 110 -7.61 -2.98 -7.20
N THR A 111 -7.12 -1.82 -7.66
CA THR A 111 -7.95 -0.68 -8.08
C THR A 111 -7.63 -0.34 -9.53
N VAL A 112 -8.64 -0.26 -10.39
CA VAL A 112 -8.45 0.00 -11.81
C VAL A 112 -8.77 1.46 -12.13
N LEU A 113 -7.78 2.18 -12.71
CA LEU A 113 -7.95 3.53 -13.20
C LEU A 113 -8.44 3.54 -14.65
N SER A 114 -7.80 2.75 -15.52
CA SER A 114 -8.19 2.64 -16.94
C SER A 114 -7.88 1.26 -17.49
N GLY A 115 -8.68 0.80 -18.45
CA GLY A 115 -8.52 -0.52 -19.09
C GLY A 115 -9.22 -1.65 -18.33
N ARG A 116 -8.64 -2.85 -18.38
CA ARG A 116 -9.18 -4.07 -17.76
C ARG A 116 -8.10 -4.86 -17.07
N VAL A 117 -8.41 -5.40 -15.90
CA VAL A 117 -7.52 -6.24 -15.08
C VAL A 117 -8.22 -7.55 -14.77
N GLY A 118 -7.57 -8.67 -15.09
CA GLY A 118 -7.99 -9.99 -14.61
C GLY A 118 -7.33 -10.27 -13.26
N VAL A 119 -8.11 -10.37 -12.19
CA VAL A 119 -7.63 -10.67 -10.84
C VAL A 119 -7.95 -12.12 -10.49
N THR A 120 -6.91 -12.89 -10.15
CA THR A 120 -7.02 -14.27 -9.69
C THR A 120 -6.54 -14.31 -8.23
N PRO A 121 -7.42 -14.57 -7.24
CA PRO A 121 -7.10 -14.42 -5.82
C PRO A 121 -6.17 -15.52 -5.27
N SER A 122 -6.06 -16.65 -6.00
CA SER A 122 -5.15 -17.76 -5.70
C SER A 122 -4.94 -18.60 -6.95
N THR A 123 -3.95 -19.48 -6.97
CA THR A 123 -3.64 -20.37 -8.11
C THR A 123 -4.81 -21.25 -8.56
N GLN A 124 -5.79 -21.48 -7.70
CA GLN A 124 -7.02 -22.25 -7.98
C GLN A 124 -8.27 -21.36 -7.98
N GLY A 125 -8.11 -20.05 -7.79
CA GLY A 125 -9.21 -19.11 -7.71
C GLY A 125 -9.82 -18.81 -9.07
N GLN A 126 -11.11 -18.47 -9.08
CA GLN A 126 -11.78 -17.99 -10.28
C GLN A 126 -11.34 -16.56 -10.59
N GLN A 127 -10.94 -16.31 -11.83
CA GLN A 127 -10.57 -14.97 -12.28
C GLN A 127 -11.78 -14.04 -12.31
N GLN A 128 -11.62 -12.85 -11.76
CA GLN A 128 -12.57 -11.74 -11.87
C GLN A 128 -12.01 -10.66 -12.80
N ILE A 129 -12.85 -10.13 -13.68
CA ILE A 129 -12.46 -9.05 -14.60
C ILE A 129 -12.95 -7.72 -14.05
N LEU A 130 -12.01 -6.85 -13.71
CA LEU A 130 -12.29 -5.47 -13.28
C LEU A 130 -12.12 -4.52 -14.47
N THR A 131 -12.98 -3.51 -14.50
CA THR A 131 -12.88 -2.37 -15.43
C THR A 131 -12.59 -1.08 -14.66
N ALA A 132 -12.34 0.01 -15.39
CA ALA A 132 -12.11 1.32 -14.80
C ALA A 132 -13.18 1.69 -13.76
N GLY A 133 -12.76 2.26 -12.63
CA GLY A 133 -13.65 2.64 -11.52
C GLY A 133 -14.03 1.49 -10.59
N LEU A 134 -13.51 0.28 -10.79
CA LEU A 134 -13.75 -0.86 -9.91
C LEU A 134 -12.54 -1.17 -9.03
N GLN A 135 -12.86 -1.70 -7.85
CA GLN A 135 -11.90 -2.21 -6.87
C GLN A 135 -12.36 -3.59 -6.38
N VAL A 136 -11.40 -4.46 -6.13
CA VAL A 136 -11.58 -5.74 -5.43
C VAL A 136 -10.44 -5.94 -4.44
N ALA A 137 -10.74 -6.50 -3.28
CA ALA A 137 -9.74 -7.07 -2.38
C ALA A 137 -9.86 -8.59 -2.38
N TYR A 138 -8.78 -9.27 -2.02
CA TYR A 138 -8.81 -10.69 -1.73
C TYR A 138 -7.96 -10.97 -0.48
N THR A 139 -8.41 -11.93 0.30
CA THR A 139 -7.78 -12.36 1.55
C THR A 139 -7.77 -13.88 1.59
N ASP A 140 -6.63 -14.49 1.93
CA ASP A 140 -6.47 -15.95 2.02
C ASP A 140 -6.93 -16.70 0.76
N GLY A 141 -6.75 -16.08 -0.41
CA GLY A 141 -7.12 -16.67 -1.70
C GLY A 141 -8.59 -16.56 -2.06
N ILE A 142 -9.39 -15.81 -1.30
CA ILE A 142 -10.81 -15.57 -1.56
C ILE A 142 -11.01 -14.11 -1.91
N ALA A 143 -11.62 -13.85 -3.07
CA ALA A 143 -11.95 -12.49 -3.48
C ALA A 143 -13.24 -12.00 -2.84
N ASP A 144 -13.25 -10.75 -2.41
CA ASP A 144 -14.43 -10.03 -1.97
C ASP A 144 -15.33 -9.68 -3.17
N GLN A 145 -16.48 -9.08 -2.87
CA GLN A 145 -17.33 -8.52 -3.89
C GLN A 145 -16.68 -7.27 -4.51
N MET A 146 -16.59 -7.22 -5.85
CA MET A 146 -16.17 -6.01 -6.56
C MET A 146 -17.12 -4.85 -6.26
N HIS A 147 -16.56 -3.66 -6.07
CA HIS A 147 -17.37 -2.45 -5.86
C HIS A 147 -16.79 -1.25 -6.60
N ALA A 148 -17.67 -0.29 -6.89
CA ALA A 148 -17.26 0.95 -7.53
C ALA A 148 -16.55 1.87 -6.54
N VAL A 149 -15.47 2.53 -7.03
CA VAL A 149 -14.70 3.51 -6.27
C VAL A 149 -14.37 4.73 -7.14
N ASP A 150 -14.14 5.86 -6.51
CA ASP A 150 -13.47 6.99 -7.15
C ASP A 150 -11.96 6.68 -7.24
N SER A 151 -11.57 6.06 -8.37
CA SER A 151 -10.18 5.61 -8.56
C SER A 151 -9.20 6.77 -8.56
N GLU A 152 -9.52 7.93 -9.12
CA GLU A 152 -8.64 9.11 -9.08
C GLU A 152 -8.38 9.58 -7.66
N SER A 153 -9.43 9.69 -6.84
CA SER A 153 -9.32 10.06 -5.44
C SER A 153 -8.50 9.04 -4.64
N ARG A 154 -8.70 7.73 -4.89
CA ARG A 154 -7.95 6.66 -4.23
C ARG A 154 -6.47 6.65 -4.60
N LEU A 155 -6.15 7.04 -5.81
CA LEU A 155 -4.80 7.00 -6.37
C LEU A 155 -4.07 8.36 -6.26
N ALA A 156 -4.64 9.34 -5.55
CA ALA A 156 -4.06 10.68 -5.37
C ALA A 156 -2.73 10.67 -4.60
N TRP A 157 -2.41 9.58 -3.91
CA TRP A 157 -1.12 9.41 -3.23
C TRP A 157 0.08 9.54 -4.19
N ARG A 158 -0.09 9.20 -5.49
CA ARG A 158 0.91 9.40 -6.54
C ARG A 158 1.35 10.86 -6.69
N ASP A 159 0.43 11.77 -6.36
CA ASP A 159 0.61 13.21 -6.42
C ASP A 159 0.85 13.83 -5.02
N GLY A 160 1.10 12.97 -4.02
CA GLY A 160 1.39 13.37 -2.65
C GLY A 160 0.17 13.72 -1.80
N TRP A 161 -1.04 13.24 -2.18
CA TRP A 161 -2.28 13.49 -1.46
C TRP A 161 -2.95 12.20 -0.98
N LEU A 162 -3.46 12.22 0.24
CA LEU A 162 -4.26 11.15 0.83
C LEU A 162 -5.70 11.63 0.97
N ASN A 163 -6.61 11.04 0.20
CA ASN A 163 -8.00 11.43 0.16
C ASN A 163 -8.87 10.42 0.90
N TYR A 164 -9.67 10.92 1.84
CA TYR A 164 -10.58 10.10 2.64
C TYR A 164 -12.02 10.61 2.55
N TYR A 165 -12.96 9.70 2.46
CA TYR A 165 -14.38 9.98 2.58
C TYR A 165 -15.00 9.04 3.59
N LYS A 166 -15.39 9.58 4.76
CA LYS A 166 -15.94 8.81 5.89
C LYS A 166 -15.11 7.58 6.26
N ALA A 167 -13.77 7.68 6.11
CA ALA A 167 -12.86 6.61 6.47
C ALA A 167 -12.71 6.52 8.01
N PRO A 168 -12.58 5.32 8.59
CA PRO A 168 -12.21 5.19 10.00
C PRO A 168 -10.85 5.85 10.27
N LEU A 169 -10.70 6.51 11.43
CA LEU A 169 -9.40 7.08 11.82
C LEU A 169 -8.30 6.01 11.88
N ALA A 170 -8.64 4.78 12.26
CA ALA A 170 -7.71 3.66 12.27
C ALA A 170 -7.07 3.41 10.89
N ASP A 171 -7.86 3.49 9.81
CA ASP A 171 -7.36 3.33 8.43
C ASP A 171 -6.47 4.53 8.04
N VAL A 172 -6.89 5.74 8.41
CA VAL A 172 -6.10 6.97 8.16
C VAL A 172 -4.75 6.90 8.87
N VAL A 173 -4.72 6.50 10.14
CA VAL A 173 -3.49 6.35 10.92
C VAL A 173 -2.58 5.28 10.31
N LYS A 174 -3.14 4.15 9.89
CA LYS A 174 -2.41 3.06 9.24
C LYS A 174 -1.78 3.51 7.91
N ASP A 175 -2.49 4.31 7.12
CA ASP A 175 -1.94 4.87 5.89
C ASP A 175 -0.84 5.89 6.19
N LEU A 176 -1.05 6.80 7.15
CA LEU A 176 -0.06 7.81 7.56
C LEU A 176 1.23 7.18 8.09
N GLU A 177 1.14 6.01 8.75
CA GLU A 177 2.32 5.29 9.25
C GLU A 177 3.31 4.95 8.13
N ARG A 178 2.85 4.72 6.89
CA ARG A 178 3.71 4.42 5.73
C ARG A 178 4.57 5.61 5.32
N TYR A 179 4.10 6.81 5.60
CA TYR A 179 4.79 8.07 5.30
C TYR A 179 5.62 8.58 6.49
N TYR A 180 5.43 7.99 7.67
CA TYR A 180 6.15 8.37 8.88
C TYR A 180 7.42 7.52 9.07
N PRO A 181 8.60 8.11 9.37
CA PRO A 181 9.85 7.36 9.51
C PRO A 181 9.95 6.57 10.83
N GLY A 182 8.84 6.30 11.51
CA GLY A 182 8.74 5.59 12.77
C GLY A 182 7.51 4.70 12.84
N ARG A 183 6.84 4.70 13.99
CA ARG A 183 5.60 3.96 14.23
C ARG A 183 4.51 4.89 14.73
N ILE A 184 3.28 4.64 14.31
CA ILE A 184 2.09 5.32 14.82
C ILE A 184 1.17 4.24 15.39
N LEU A 185 0.94 4.25 16.71
CA LEU A 185 0.10 3.29 17.39
C LEU A 185 -1.20 3.97 17.82
N LEU A 186 -2.32 3.45 17.39
CA LEU A 186 -3.65 3.84 17.86
C LEU A 186 -4.11 2.82 18.90
N LEU A 187 -4.28 3.25 20.14
CA LEU A 187 -4.63 2.37 21.28
C LEU A 187 -6.12 2.37 21.63
N ASN A 188 -6.91 3.30 21.09
CA ASN A 188 -8.31 3.47 21.42
C ASN A 188 -9.19 3.10 20.22
N ASP A 189 -9.91 1.98 20.32
CA ASP A 189 -10.77 1.47 19.25
C ASP A 189 -11.97 2.40 18.95
N GLU A 190 -12.54 3.04 20.00
CA GLU A 190 -13.63 4.01 19.80
C GLU A 190 -13.15 5.23 19.00
N MET A 191 -11.94 5.71 19.33
CA MET A 191 -11.30 6.77 18.56
C MET A 191 -11.02 6.32 17.14
N GLY A 192 -10.51 5.09 16.95
CA GLY A 192 -10.26 4.48 15.65
C GLY A 192 -11.49 4.37 14.76
N ALA A 193 -12.67 4.21 15.34
CA ALA A 193 -13.96 4.14 14.62
C ALA A 193 -14.48 5.51 14.14
N LYS A 194 -13.95 6.64 14.66
CA LYS A 194 -14.36 7.99 14.24
C LYS A 194 -14.10 8.19 12.75
N ARG A 195 -15.05 8.85 12.08
CA ARG A 195 -15.00 9.03 10.64
C ARG A 195 -14.25 10.31 10.26
N VAL A 196 -13.31 10.17 9.33
CA VAL A 196 -12.49 11.25 8.77
C VAL A 196 -12.87 11.45 7.32
N SER A 197 -13.04 12.71 6.92
CA SER A 197 -13.16 13.10 5.51
C SER A 197 -12.24 14.30 5.26
N GLY A 198 -11.50 14.26 4.17
CA GLY A 198 -10.57 15.34 3.82
C GLY A 198 -9.50 14.87 2.85
N SER A 199 -8.72 15.84 2.37
CA SER A 199 -7.54 15.64 1.56
C SER A 199 -6.32 16.12 2.34
N PHE A 200 -5.34 15.25 2.53
CA PHE A 200 -4.19 15.49 3.39
C PHE A 200 -2.88 15.28 2.62
N PRO A 201 -1.87 16.16 2.81
CA PRO A 201 -0.57 15.95 2.18
C PRO A 201 0.14 14.75 2.83
N SER A 202 0.69 13.85 2.02
CA SER A 202 1.43 12.68 2.50
C SER A 202 2.84 13.02 3.00
N GLN A 203 3.37 14.18 2.62
CA GLN A 203 4.76 14.59 2.92
C GLN A 203 4.96 15.00 4.38
N ASP A 204 3.91 15.40 5.10
CA ASP A 204 3.98 15.80 6.51
C ASP A 204 2.91 15.06 7.35
N PRO A 205 3.11 13.77 7.62
CA PRO A 205 2.18 12.98 8.41
C PRO A 205 1.99 13.50 9.84
N GLN A 206 3.01 14.20 10.41
CA GLN A 206 2.90 14.80 11.74
C GLN A 206 1.93 16.00 11.73
N ALA A 207 2.00 16.86 10.73
CA ALA A 207 1.06 17.98 10.61
C ALA A 207 -0.38 17.46 10.40
N VAL A 208 -0.56 16.39 9.63
CA VAL A 208 -1.87 15.74 9.46
C VAL A 208 -2.40 15.21 10.78
N LEU A 209 -1.58 14.50 11.58
CA LEU A 209 -1.98 14.03 12.90
C LEU A 209 -2.36 15.18 13.84
N ASN A 210 -1.60 16.29 13.83
CA ASN A 210 -1.89 17.47 14.64
C ASN A 210 -3.25 18.09 14.25
N ALA A 211 -3.53 18.16 12.94
CA ALA A 211 -4.81 18.68 12.46
C ALA A 211 -5.98 17.75 12.87
N LEU A 212 -5.80 16.45 12.76
CA LEU A 212 -6.81 15.46 13.19
C LEU A 212 -7.03 15.49 14.71
N GLN A 213 -5.96 15.66 15.49
CA GLN A 213 -6.05 15.85 16.94
C GLN A 213 -6.89 17.07 17.31
N ALA A 214 -6.68 18.20 16.66
CA ALA A 214 -7.43 19.42 16.93
C ALA A 214 -8.93 19.26 16.68
N VAL A 215 -9.31 18.42 15.70
CA VAL A 215 -10.73 18.18 15.32
C VAL A 215 -11.37 17.07 16.15
N LEU A 216 -10.65 15.97 16.39
CA LEU A 216 -11.21 14.75 17.00
C LEU A 216 -10.98 14.67 18.51
N GLY A 217 -10.05 15.46 19.05
CA GLY A 217 -9.82 15.59 20.49
C GLY A 217 -9.06 14.42 21.13
N PHE A 218 -8.26 13.66 20.37
CA PHE A 218 -7.39 12.62 20.91
C PHE A 218 -6.08 13.20 21.46
N GLU A 219 -5.33 12.44 22.22
CA GLU A 219 -4.02 12.79 22.72
C GLU A 219 -2.91 12.08 21.92
N GLN A 220 -1.80 12.79 21.66
CA GLN A 220 -0.59 12.24 21.06
C GLN A 220 0.55 12.24 22.07
N HIS A 221 1.24 11.10 22.19
CA HIS A 221 2.44 10.98 23.02
C HIS A 221 3.61 10.49 22.16
N HIS A 222 4.70 11.26 22.17
CA HIS A 222 5.93 10.87 21.49
C HIS A 222 6.78 10.00 22.42
N VAL A 223 7.12 8.81 21.96
CA VAL A 223 7.91 7.84 22.71
C VAL A 223 9.19 7.55 21.93
N LEU A 224 10.35 7.64 22.61
CA LEU A 224 11.68 7.34 22.06
C LEU A 224 12.01 8.07 20.74
N GLY A 225 11.39 9.23 20.48
CA GLY A 225 11.66 10.07 19.32
C GLY A 225 11.19 9.56 17.96
N ARG A 226 10.69 8.31 17.88
CA ARG A 226 10.24 7.69 16.63
C ARG A 226 8.90 6.95 16.71
N MET A 227 8.26 6.99 17.85
CA MET A 227 6.93 6.38 18.03
C MET A 227 5.94 7.44 18.47
N ILE A 228 4.78 7.46 17.83
CA ILE A 228 3.63 8.28 18.22
C ILE A 228 2.55 7.34 18.72
N VAL A 229 2.07 7.58 19.93
CA VAL A 229 0.94 6.87 20.51
C VAL A 229 -0.27 7.79 20.51
N VAL A 230 -1.34 7.37 19.87
CA VAL A 230 -2.65 8.06 19.78
C VAL A 230 -3.63 7.35 20.70
N ARG A 231 -4.26 8.09 21.64
CA ARG A 231 -5.23 7.57 22.61
C ARG A 231 -6.40 8.52 22.88
#